data_f9171dfb5f397a8f4bba6f8c3e2b605d
#
_entry.id   f9171dfb5f397a8f4bba6f8c3e2b605d
#
_cell.length_a   1.000
_cell.length_b   1.000
_cell.length_c   1.000
_cell.angle_alpha   90.00
_cell.angle_beta   90.00
_cell.angle_gamma   90.00
#
_symmetry.space_group_name_H-M   'P 1'
#
loop_
_entity.id
_entity.type
_entity.pdbx_description
1 polymer ?
#
loop_
_entity_poly.entity_id
_entity_poly.type
_entity_poly.pdbx_seq_one_letter_code
_entity_poly.pdbx_strand_id
1 'polypeptide(L)'
;MTHLAFELRTSTPDSVAADLAERVEASGYRSLWVNHPPDEDGLGHLATMAAATTRITLGTAVVPISAVPPDAILRRIDETALPPERLRLGIGSGSGDKPLDRMADAIVYLRERTPAEIVVGALGPRMRALGATQADGVLLGSVTPGLARAAADDIRRQATAAGRPVPGVYVNVMAGVGREQLSELDGSAEFLTRLPAYAAHFRRTGVKPEQTWLAAADLGELPGLLEPWRDTVDEVVLVPVSAAAPGPARDLVDAAIAAF
;
A
#
# COMPACT_ATOMS: atom_id res chain seq x y z
N MET A 1 -10.36 -9.94 11.73
CA MET A 1 -10.15 -8.58 12.34
C MET A 1 -9.21 -7.81 11.43
N THR A 2 -9.60 -6.62 11.01
CA THR A 2 -8.77 -5.71 10.21
C THR A 2 -7.79 -4.96 11.13
N HIS A 3 -6.56 -4.72 10.66
CA HIS A 3 -5.56 -3.91 11.37
C HIS A 3 -5.28 -2.62 10.60
N LEU A 4 -4.73 -1.62 11.29
CA LEU A 4 -4.20 -0.43 10.63
C LEU A 4 -2.73 -0.62 10.26
N ALA A 5 -2.38 -0.07 9.12
CA ALA A 5 -1.04 0.14 8.62
C ALA A 5 -0.87 1.59 8.19
N PHE A 6 0.34 2.05 8.00
CA PHE A 6 0.61 3.42 7.62
C PHE A 6 1.58 3.47 6.44
N GLU A 7 1.40 4.42 5.53
CA GLU A 7 2.32 4.63 4.42
C GLU A 7 2.96 6.02 4.53
N LEU A 8 4.27 6.06 4.34
CA LEU A 8 5.02 7.30 4.16
C LEU A 8 5.40 7.46 2.68
N ARG A 9 5.46 8.71 2.23
CA ARG A 9 5.93 9.00 0.87
C ARG A 9 7.44 9.14 0.85
N THR A 10 8.06 8.75 -0.25
CA THR A 10 9.50 8.97 -0.51
C THR A 10 9.91 10.44 -0.43
N SER A 11 8.99 11.37 -0.66
CA SER A 11 9.21 12.82 -0.48
C SER A 11 9.26 13.27 0.99
N THR A 12 8.97 12.39 1.95
CA THR A 12 9.12 12.69 3.39
C THR A 12 10.61 12.77 3.74
N PRO A 13 11.10 13.85 4.37
CA PRO A 13 12.51 13.93 4.77
C PRO A 13 12.91 12.76 5.70
N ASP A 14 14.10 12.21 5.54
CA ASP A 14 14.56 11.01 6.27
C ASP A 14 14.43 11.13 7.80
N SER A 15 14.78 12.30 8.37
CA SER A 15 14.64 12.53 9.82
C SER A 15 13.18 12.49 10.29
N VAL A 16 12.25 12.95 9.44
CA VAL A 16 10.80 12.92 9.71
C VAL A 16 10.28 11.49 9.54
N ALA A 17 10.77 10.79 8.53
CA ALA A 17 10.39 9.40 8.26
C ALA A 17 10.82 8.46 9.40
N ALA A 18 12.03 8.64 9.94
CA ALA A 18 12.52 7.89 11.08
C ALA A 18 11.65 8.12 12.34
N ASP A 19 11.38 9.37 12.69
CA ASP A 19 10.54 9.73 13.84
C ASP A 19 9.09 9.20 13.70
N LEU A 20 8.50 9.32 12.51
CA LEU A 20 7.17 8.77 12.25
C LEU A 20 7.17 7.24 12.29
N ALA A 21 8.23 6.58 11.81
CA ALA A 21 8.34 5.13 11.85
C ALA A 21 8.37 4.60 13.29
N GLU A 22 9.17 5.22 14.18
CA GLU A 22 9.18 4.90 15.62
C GLU A 22 7.80 5.08 16.25
N ARG A 23 7.12 6.18 15.91
CA ARG A 23 5.79 6.46 16.43
C ARG A 23 4.75 5.46 15.94
N VAL A 24 4.75 5.11 14.67
CA VAL A 24 3.85 4.12 14.06
C VAL A 24 4.06 2.74 14.72
N GLU A 25 5.31 2.31 14.93
CA GLU A 25 5.61 1.06 15.64
C GLU A 25 5.14 1.11 17.10
N ALA A 26 5.40 2.20 17.82
CA ALA A 26 5.00 2.38 19.21
C ALA A 26 3.49 2.42 19.41
N SER A 27 2.76 2.97 18.43
CA SER A 27 1.29 3.07 18.45
C SER A 27 0.58 1.74 18.14
N GLY A 28 1.31 0.70 17.73
CA GLY A 28 0.73 -0.63 17.51
C GLY A 28 0.18 -0.89 16.11
N TYR A 29 0.55 -0.08 15.13
CA TYR A 29 0.27 -0.38 13.73
C TYR A 29 0.90 -1.70 13.29
N ARG A 30 0.25 -2.38 12.36
CA ARG A 30 0.69 -3.71 11.91
C ARG A 30 1.87 -3.66 10.97
N SER A 31 1.89 -2.69 10.04
CA SER A 31 2.94 -2.52 9.06
C SER A 31 3.12 -1.05 8.66
N LEU A 32 4.31 -0.76 8.14
CA LEU A 32 4.71 0.55 7.64
C LEU A 32 5.14 0.41 6.18
N TRP A 33 4.55 1.21 5.31
CA TRP A 33 4.72 1.13 3.87
C TRP A 33 5.35 2.39 3.30
N VAL A 34 5.93 2.26 2.11
CA VAL A 34 6.43 3.38 1.31
C VAL A 34 6.00 3.23 -0.14
N ASN A 35 5.63 4.33 -0.78
CA ASN A 35 5.46 4.35 -2.22
C ASN A 35 6.83 4.25 -2.93
N HIS A 36 6.83 3.88 -4.21
CA HIS A 36 8.05 3.83 -5.02
C HIS A 36 7.74 4.42 -6.40
N PRO A 37 7.73 5.76 -6.53
CA PRO A 37 7.65 6.40 -7.84
C PRO A 37 8.81 5.96 -8.75
N PRO A 38 8.64 5.95 -10.08
CA PRO A 38 9.66 5.44 -11.00
C PRO A 38 11.05 6.08 -10.89
N ASP A 39 11.09 7.35 -10.48
CA ASP A 39 12.31 8.17 -10.42
C ASP A 39 12.81 8.37 -8.97
N GLU A 40 12.25 7.65 -7.98
CA GLU A 40 12.59 7.78 -6.56
C GLU A 40 13.01 6.42 -5.97
N ASP A 41 13.83 6.47 -4.93
CA ASP A 41 14.35 5.27 -4.24
C ASP A 41 13.50 4.90 -2.99
N GLY A 42 12.35 4.30 -3.21
CA GLY A 42 11.49 3.86 -2.09
C GLY A 42 12.15 2.79 -1.22
N LEU A 43 13.00 1.92 -1.77
CA LEU A 43 13.71 0.91 -0.96
C LEU A 43 14.75 1.55 -0.04
N GLY A 44 15.52 2.53 -0.53
CA GLY A 44 16.44 3.30 0.31
C GLY A 44 15.72 4.07 1.40
N HIS A 45 14.58 4.69 1.07
CA HIS A 45 13.75 5.38 2.06
C HIS A 45 13.16 4.42 3.10
N LEU A 46 12.74 3.21 2.68
CA LEU A 46 12.28 2.16 3.60
C LEU A 46 13.38 1.69 4.54
N ALA A 47 14.65 1.70 4.10
CA ALA A 47 15.80 1.35 4.95
C ALA A 47 15.99 2.36 6.09
N THR A 48 15.76 3.65 5.86
CA THR A 48 15.73 4.67 6.92
C THR A 48 14.70 4.33 8.01
N MET A 49 13.49 3.93 7.60
CA MET A 49 12.44 3.50 8.52
C MET A 49 12.77 2.18 9.21
N ALA A 50 13.43 1.25 8.50
CA ALA A 50 13.89 -0.02 9.05
C ALA A 50 14.91 0.17 10.18
N ALA A 51 15.83 1.13 10.02
CA ALA A 51 16.84 1.47 11.04
C ALA A 51 16.23 2.09 12.31
N ALA A 52 15.09 2.75 12.20
CA ALA A 52 14.36 3.37 13.31
C ALA A 52 13.37 2.42 14.01
N THR A 53 13.19 1.19 13.50
CA THR A 53 12.17 0.24 14.00
C THR A 53 12.78 -1.15 14.21
N THR A 54 12.13 -1.96 15.04
CA THR A 54 12.69 -3.29 15.41
C THR A 54 11.77 -4.46 15.04
N ARG A 55 10.47 -4.26 14.97
CA ARG A 55 9.47 -5.35 14.90
C ARG A 55 8.47 -5.18 13.76
N ILE A 56 8.10 -3.92 13.46
CA ILE A 56 7.04 -3.64 12.50
C ILE A 56 7.39 -4.22 11.11
N THR A 57 6.40 -4.78 10.44
CA THR A 57 6.55 -5.23 9.06
C THR A 57 6.71 -4.01 8.14
N LEU A 58 7.61 -4.10 7.19
CA LEU A 58 7.95 -3.04 6.25
C LEU A 58 7.43 -3.39 4.86
N GLY A 59 6.88 -2.44 4.13
CA GLY A 59 6.28 -2.72 2.82
C GLY A 59 6.61 -1.69 1.75
N THR A 60 6.59 -2.10 0.49
CA THR A 60 6.57 -1.18 -0.67
C THR A 60 5.21 -1.19 -1.36
N ALA A 61 4.69 0.01 -1.74
CA ALA A 61 3.33 0.16 -2.26
C ALA A 61 3.29 1.03 -3.55
N VAL A 62 3.84 0.58 -4.65
CA VAL A 62 4.54 -0.66 -4.99
C VAL A 62 5.74 -0.35 -5.89
N VAL A 63 6.76 -1.20 -5.93
CA VAL A 63 7.87 -1.05 -6.88
C VAL A 63 7.40 -1.42 -8.28
N PRO A 64 7.46 -0.50 -9.26
CA PRO A 64 7.05 -0.79 -10.63
C PRO A 64 8.14 -1.59 -11.36
N ILE A 65 7.91 -2.89 -11.62
CA ILE A 65 8.91 -3.78 -12.26
C ILE A 65 9.29 -3.37 -13.68
N SER A 66 8.52 -2.49 -14.31
CA SER A 66 8.89 -1.91 -15.61
C SER A 66 10.01 -0.85 -15.52
N ALA A 67 10.17 -0.23 -14.37
CA ALA A 67 11.20 0.76 -14.10
C ALA A 67 12.36 0.15 -13.30
N VAL A 68 12.06 -0.70 -12.32
CA VAL A 68 13.05 -1.37 -11.47
C VAL A 68 12.95 -2.88 -11.66
N PRO A 69 13.80 -3.51 -12.47
CA PRO A 69 13.79 -4.96 -12.70
C PRO A 69 14.01 -5.77 -11.41
N PRO A 70 13.51 -7.02 -11.33
CA PRO A 70 13.60 -7.84 -10.12
C PRO A 70 15.03 -8.05 -9.57
N ASP A 71 16.03 -8.16 -10.44
CA ASP A 71 17.45 -8.24 -10.02
C ASP A 71 17.96 -6.93 -9.40
N ALA A 72 17.52 -5.78 -9.91
CA ALA A 72 17.85 -4.48 -9.33
C ALA A 72 17.16 -4.28 -7.97
N ILE A 73 15.93 -4.78 -7.80
CA ILE A 73 15.23 -4.78 -6.51
C ILE A 73 16.04 -5.57 -5.47
N LEU A 74 16.45 -6.82 -5.79
CA LEU A 74 17.23 -7.66 -4.87
C LEU A 74 18.57 -7.01 -4.51
N ARG A 75 19.28 -6.50 -5.50
CA ARG A 75 20.53 -5.76 -5.27
C ARG A 75 20.32 -4.57 -4.35
N ARG A 76 19.23 -3.81 -4.53
CA ARG A 76 18.94 -2.65 -3.67
C ARG A 76 18.59 -3.05 -2.24
N ILE A 77 17.87 -4.15 -2.04
CA ILE A 77 17.60 -4.72 -0.70
C ILE A 77 18.93 -5.06 0.01
N ASP A 78 19.86 -5.72 -0.70
CA ASP A 78 21.16 -6.07 -0.14
C ASP A 78 22.01 -4.83 0.17
N GLU A 79 22.09 -3.86 -0.75
CA GLU A 79 22.85 -2.61 -0.58
C GLU A 79 22.35 -1.77 0.61
N THR A 80 21.06 -1.79 0.87
CA THR A 80 20.43 -1.02 1.96
C THR A 80 20.32 -1.80 3.27
N ALA A 81 20.73 -3.06 3.26
CA ALA A 81 20.58 -3.98 4.40
C ALA A 81 19.15 -4.05 4.96
N LEU A 82 18.14 -3.94 4.08
CA LEU A 82 16.76 -4.12 4.48
C LEU A 82 16.55 -5.55 5.00
N PRO A 83 15.91 -5.72 6.18
CA PRO A 83 15.69 -7.05 6.76
C PRO A 83 14.60 -7.80 5.96
N PRO A 84 14.97 -8.79 5.14
CA PRO A 84 14.02 -9.40 4.22
C PRO A 84 12.92 -10.21 4.93
N GLU A 85 13.18 -10.68 6.14
CA GLU A 85 12.21 -11.39 6.99
C GLU A 85 11.11 -10.46 7.56
N ARG A 86 11.34 -9.15 7.55
CA ARG A 86 10.35 -8.12 7.90
C ARG A 86 9.73 -7.46 6.67
N LEU A 87 10.15 -7.86 5.45
CA LEU A 87 9.80 -7.14 4.23
C LEU A 87 8.62 -7.79 3.52
N ARG A 88 7.61 -6.98 3.22
CA ARG A 88 6.58 -7.21 2.20
C ARG A 88 6.96 -6.46 0.94
N LEU A 89 7.56 -7.16 0.01
CA LEU A 89 7.97 -6.58 -1.26
C LEU A 89 6.76 -6.44 -2.18
N GLY A 90 6.12 -5.29 -2.10
CA GLY A 90 5.02 -4.93 -2.98
C GLY A 90 5.53 -4.53 -4.36
N ILE A 91 5.11 -5.27 -5.38
CA ILE A 91 5.46 -5.03 -6.78
C ILE A 91 4.24 -4.72 -7.62
N GLY A 92 4.42 -3.89 -8.63
CA GLY A 92 3.39 -3.55 -9.62
C GLY A 92 3.92 -3.68 -11.04
N SER A 93 3.03 -3.91 -11.99
CA SER A 93 3.45 -4.10 -13.39
C SER A 93 4.14 -2.89 -14.02
N GLY A 94 3.83 -1.69 -13.52
CA GLY A 94 4.21 -0.46 -14.19
C GLY A 94 3.59 -0.36 -15.60
N SER A 95 4.28 0.30 -16.51
CA SER A 95 3.89 0.48 -17.92
C SER A 95 4.37 -0.66 -18.83
N GLY A 96 3.88 -0.71 -20.07
CA GLY A 96 4.32 -1.62 -21.14
C GLY A 96 3.44 -2.86 -21.32
N ASP A 97 3.86 -3.69 -22.27
CA ASP A 97 3.09 -4.83 -22.75
C ASP A 97 3.13 -6.04 -21.81
N LYS A 98 2.15 -6.94 -21.97
CA LYS A 98 2.03 -8.22 -21.24
C LYS A 98 2.23 -8.09 -19.71
N PRO A 99 1.49 -7.18 -19.04
CA PRO A 99 1.70 -6.91 -17.62
C PRO A 99 1.51 -8.14 -16.72
N LEU A 100 0.64 -9.07 -17.09
CA LEU A 100 0.42 -10.28 -16.29
C LEU A 100 1.58 -11.27 -16.42
N ASP A 101 2.10 -11.50 -17.62
CA ASP A 101 3.21 -12.42 -17.83
C ASP A 101 4.46 -11.92 -17.10
N ARG A 102 4.79 -10.62 -17.27
CA ARG A 102 5.92 -10.01 -16.56
C ARG A 102 5.79 -10.08 -15.03
N MET A 103 4.58 -9.89 -14.50
CA MET A 103 4.34 -10.02 -13.07
C MET A 103 4.50 -11.46 -12.59
N ALA A 104 3.99 -12.43 -13.35
CA ALA A 104 4.16 -13.85 -13.03
C ALA A 104 5.64 -14.26 -12.99
N ASP A 105 6.41 -13.85 -14.00
CA ASP A 105 7.86 -14.11 -14.08
C ASP A 105 8.60 -13.44 -12.91
N ALA A 106 8.25 -12.18 -12.58
CA ALA A 106 8.86 -11.44 -11.46
C ALA A 106 8.55 -12.10 -10.11
N ILE A 107 7.33 -12.57 -9.88
CA ILE A 107 6.95 -13.28 -8.65
C ILE A 107 7.80 -14.53 -8.47
N VAL A 108 7.90 -15.36 -9.51
CA VAL A 108 8.72 -16.60 -9.49
C VAL A 108 10.18 -16.25 -9.21
N TYR A 109 10.74 -15.30 -9.96
CA TYR A 109 12.14 -14.89 -9.81
C TYR A 109 12.49 -14.43 -8.40
N LEU A 110 11.63 -13.57 -7.82
CA LEU A 110 11.85 -13.01 -6.48
C LEU A 110 11.68 -14.07 -5.38
N ARG A 111 10.63 -14.90 -5.44
CA ARG A 111 10.38 -15.93 -4.42
C ARG A 111 11.50 -16.96 -4.29
N GLU A 112 12.24 -17.23 -5.35
CA GLU A 112 13.39 -18.13 -5.32
C GLU A 112 14.63 -17.51 -4.67
N ARG A 113 14.68 -16.15 -4.50
CA ARG A 113 15.89 -15.42 -4.17
C ARG A 113 15.82 -14.56 -2.91
N THR A 114 14.62 -14.39 -2.34
CA THR A 114 14.44 -13.64 -1.10
C THR A 114 13.38 -14.31 -0.22
N PRO A 115 13.54 -14.33 1.11
CA PRO A 115 12.48 -14.75 2.04
C PRO A 115 11.40 -13.68 2.24
N ALA A 116 11.51 -12.50 1.63
CA ALA A 116 10.49 -11.45 1.71
C ALA A 116 9.14 -11.94 1.17
N GLU A 117 8.04 -11.53 1.81
CA GLU A 117 6.69 -11.77 1.28
C GLU A 117 6.49 -10.96 0.00
N ILE A 118 6.08 -11.60 -1.08
CA ILE A 118 5.79 -10.93 -2.35
C ILE A 118 4.33 -10.50 -2.40
N VAL A 119 4.11 -9.19 -2.50
CA VAL A 119 2.78 -8.57 -2.55
C VAL A 119 2.53 -7.98 -3.93
N VAL A 120 1.38 -8.27 -4.53
CA VAL A 120 1.00 -7.79 -5.86
C VAL A 120 0.07 -6.59 -5.76
N GLY A 121 0.48 -5.43 -6.29
CA GLY A 121 -0.41 -4.29 -6.47
C GLY A 121 -1.45 -4.55 -7.57
N ALA A 122 -2.74 -4.50 -7.23
CA ALA A 122 -3.79 -4.97 -8.13
C ALA A 122 -5.02 -4.05 -8.20
N LEU A 123 -5.15 -3.30 -9.28
CA LEU A 123 -6.37 -2.53 -9.60
C LEU A 123 -7.45 -3.39 -10.29
N GLY A 124 -7.06 -4.35 -11.10
CA GLY A 124 -7.97 -5.14 -11.94
C GLY A 124 -8.15 -6.59 -11.49
N PRO A 125 -9.27 -7.25 -11.89
CA PRO A 125 -9.58 -8.61 -11.45
C PRO A 125 -8.53 -9.64 -11.90
N ARG A 126 -7.95 -9.49 -13.10
CA ARG A 126 -6.92 -10.41 -13.59
C ARG A 126 -5.63 -10.34 -12.78
N MET A 127 -5.22 -9.14 -12.34
CA MET A 127 -4.05 -8.97 -11.49
C MET A 127 -4.33 -9.47 -10.06
N ARG A 128 -5.57 -9.28 -9.55
CA ARG A 128 -5.99 -9.89 -8.27
C ARG A 128 -5.95 -11.41 -8.32
N ALA A 129 -6.42 -12.01 -9.43
CA ALA A 129 -6.36 -13.46 -9.63
C ALA A 129 -4.92 -13.98 -9.66
N LEU A 130 -4.01 -13.26 -10.32
CA LEU A 130 -2.58 -13.59 -10.32
C LEU A 130 -2.02 -13.53 -8.88
N GLY A 131 -2.27 -12.45 -8.15
CA GLY A 131 -1.85 -12.32 -6.75
C GLY A 131 -2.43 -13.41 -5.86
N ALA A 132 -3.71 -13.74 -6.00
CA ALA A 132 -4.38 -14.79 -5.24
C ALA A 132 -3.74 -16.17 -5.42
N THR A 133 -3.25 -16.46 -6.62
CA THR A 133 -2.75 -17.81 -6.96
C THR A 133 -1.23 -17.94 -6.92
N GLN A 134 -0.49 -16.84 -6.91
CA GLN A 134 0.97 -16.89 -7.04
C GLN A 134 1.73 -16.05 -5.99
N ALA A 135 1.11 -15.07 -5.34
CA ALA A 135 1.77 -14.19 -4.38
C ALA A 135 1.43 -14.53 -2.91
N ASP A 136 2.08 -13.84 -1.98
CA ASP A 136 1.87 -13.96 -0.54
C ASP A 136 0.88 -12.89 -0.04
N GLY A 137 0.68 -11.83 -0.84
CA GLY A 137 -0.27 -10.78 -0.56
C GLY A 137 -0.78 -10.06 -1.81
N VAL A 138 -1.91 -9.36 -1.65
CA VAL A 138 -2.51 -8.51 -2.68
C VAL A 138 -2.79 -7.14 -2.07
N LEU A 139 -2.23 -6.09 -2.67
CA LEU A 139 -2.48 -4.71 -2.30
C LEU A 139 -3.50 -4.08 -3.25
N LEU A 140 -4.65 -3.73 -2.71
CA LEU A 140 -5.74 -3.05 -3.41
C LEU A 140 -5.54 -1.52 -3.32
N GLY A 141 -6.09 -0.79 -4.27
CA GLY A 141 -6.11 0.67 -4.24
C GLY A 141 -7.36 1.23 -4.92
N SER A 142 -7.75 2.44 -4.53
CA SER A 142 -8.88 3.16 -5.12
C SER A 142 -10.19 2.35 -5.12
N VAL A 143 -10.53 1.78 -3.98
CA VAL A 143 -11.75 1.00 -3.77
C VAL A 143 -12.51 1.53 -2.54
N THR A 144 -13.81 1.33 -2.53
CA THR A 144 -14.65 1.56 -1.33
C THR A 144 -14.57 0.35 -0.38
N PRO A 145 -14.97 0.49 0.90
CA PRO A 145 -15.01 -0.65 1.84
C PRO A 145 -15.78 -1.86 1.30
N GLY A 146 -16.92 -1.64 0.65
CA GLY A 146 -17.71 -2.72 0.04
C GLY A 146 -16.98 -3.43 -1.10
N LEU A 147 -16.29 -2.69 -1.97
CA LEU A 147 -15.48 -3.27 -3.04
C LEU A 147 -14.23 -3.98 -2.51
N ALA A 148 -13.61 -3.46 -1.45
CA ALA A 148 -12.48 -4.10 -0.78
C ALA A 148 -12.87 -5.45 -0.19
N ARG A 149 -13.99 -5.51 0.53
CA ARG A 149 -14.56 -6.76 1.08
C ARG A 149 -14.83 -7.78 -0.04
N ALA A 150 -15.55 -7.37 -1.09
CA ALA A 150 -15.85 -8.26 -2.21
C ALA A 150 -14.59 -8.78 -2.92
N ALA A 151 -13.56 -7.91 -3.06
CA ALA A 151 -12.27 -8.30 -3.64
C ALA A 151 -11.52 -9.27 -2.74
N ALA A 152 -11.50 -9.05 -1.41
CA ALA A 152 -10.87 -9.93 -0.44
C ALA A 152 -11.51 -11.33 -0.44
N ASP A 153 -12.84 -11.39 -0.46
CA ASP A 153 -13.56 -12.67 -0.54
C ASP A 153 -13.27 -13.42 -1.83
N ASP A 154 -13.17 -12.69 -2.94
CA ASP A 154 -12.82 -13.27 -4.25
C ASP A 154 -11.38 -13.82 -4.26
N ILE A 155 -10.42 -13.07 -3.75
CA ILE A 155 -9.01 -13.47 -3.59
C ILE A 155 -8.92 -14.75 -2.75
N ARG A 156 -9.59 -14.80 -1.60
CA ARG A 156 -9.61 -15.96 -0.70
C ARG A 156 -10.18 -17.20 -1.37
N ARG A 157 -11.31 -17.05 -2.10
CA ARG A 157 -11.90 -18.15 -2.89
C ARG A 157 -10.96 -18.67 -3.96
N GLN A 158 -10.31 -17.79 -4.72
CA GLN A 158 -9.39 -18.19 -5.79
C GLN A 158 -8.15 -18.90 -5.26
N ALA A 159 -7.56 -18.42 -4.17
CA ALA A 159 -6.43 -19.08 -3.50
C ALA A 159 -6.81 -20.49 -3.04
N THR A 160 -7.95 -20.63 -2.36
CA THR A 160 -8.47 -21.93 -1.90
C THR A 160 -8.72 -22.88 -3.05
N ALA A 161 -9.35 -22.40 -4.14
CA ALA A 161 -9.61 -23.21 -5.33
C ALA A 161 -8.32 -23.68 -6.04
N ALA A 162 -7.24 -22.88 -5.92
CA ALA A 162 -5.91 -23.22 -6.45
C ALA A 162 -5.07 -24.08 -5.48
N GLY A 163 -5.60 -24.47 -4.32
CA GLY A 163 -4.85 -25.23 -3.30
C GLY A 163 -3.69 -24.44 -2.68
N ARG A 164 -3.77 -23.10 -2.69
CA ARG A 164 -2.73 -22.22 -2.18
C ARG A 164 -3.06 -21.70 -0.77
N PRO A 165 -2.07 -21.39 0.05
CA PRO A 165 -2.29 -20.58 1.24
C PRO A 165 -3.03 -19.29 0.88
N VAL A 166 -3.94 -18.86 1.74
CA VAL A 166 -4.67 -17.60 1.53
C VAL A 166 -3.72 -16.43 1.69
N PRO A 167 -3.54 -15.59 0.66
CA PRO A 167 -2.65 -14.44 0.73
C PRO A 167 -3.23 -13.35 1.64
N GLY A 168 -2.35 -12.52 2.20
CA GLY A 168 -2.77 -11.29 2.88
C GLY A 168 -3.45 -10.32 1.91
N VAL A 169 -4.51 -9.65 2.36
CA VAL A 169 -5.21 -8.63 1.56
C VAL A 169 -5.09 -7.28 2.24
N TYR A 170 -4.45 -6.36 1.56
CA TYR A 170 -4.15 -5.00 2.04
C TYR A 170 -4.85 -3.98 1.14
N VAL A 171 -5.15 -2.81 1.66
CA VAL A 171 -5.73 -1.73 0.86
C VAL A 171 -5.11 -0.38 1.21
N ASN A 172 -4.63 0.34 0.19
CA ASN A 172 -4.20 1.74 0.34
C ASN A 172 -5.42 2.66 0.30
N VAL A 173 -5.56 3.47 1.35
CA VAL A 173 -6.63 4.46 1.49
C VAL A 173 -6.00 5.82 1.77
N MET A 174 -6.14 6.75 0.82
CA MET A 174 -5.67 8.12 1.01
C MET A 174 -6.48 8.78 2.12
N ALA A 175 -5.79 9.51 3.00
CA ALA A 175 -6.40 10.22 4.11
C ALA A 175 -5.98 11.69 4.11
N GLY A 176 -6.96 12.58 4.28
CA GLY A 176 -6.75 14.01 4.44
C GLY A 176 -7.67 14.58 5.50
N VAL A 177 -7.12 15.45 6.36
CA VAL A 177 -7.85 16.09 7.46
C VAL A 177 -7.68 17.60 7.37
N GLY A 178 -8.79 18.31 7.40
CA GLY A 178 -8.81 19.75 7.30
C GLY A 178 -8.76 20.27 5.87
N ARG A 179 -9.12 21.54 5.71
CA ARG A 179 -9.38 22.20 4.41
C ARG A 179 -8.22 22.06 3.41
N GLU A 180 -7.00 22.23 3.86
CA GLU A 180 -5.81 22.20 3.00
C GLU A 180 -5.62 20.80 2.40
N GLN A 181 -5.63 19.76 3.23
CA GLN A 181 -5.47 18.39 2.78
C GLN A 181 -6.66 17.89 1.93
N LEU A 182 -7.86 18.37 2.20
CA LEU A 182 -9.02 18.09 1.35
C LEU A 182 -8.84 18.65 -0.07
N SER A 183 -8.26 19.85 -0.19
CA SER A 183 -7.92 20.42 -1.51
C SER A 183 -6.82 19.63 -2.23
N GLU A 184 -5.85 19.05 -1.50
CA GLU A 184 -4.83 18.16 -2.08
C GLU A 184 -5.44 16.83 -2.56
N LEU A 185 -6.44 16.28 -1.85
CA LEU A 185 -7.20 15.12 -2.29
C LEU A 185 -7.89 15.39 -3.64
N ASP A 186 -8.52 16.55 -3.79
CA ASP A 186 -9.16 16.94 -5.06
C ASP A 186 -8.16 16.95 -6.22
N GLY A 187 -6.96 17.51 -6.02
CA GLY A 187 -5.87 17.47 -7.00
C GLY A 187 -5.42 16.04 -7.31
N SER A 188 -5.43 15.15 -6.32
CA SER A 188 -5.11 13.73 -6.49
C SER A 188 -6.16 13.00 -7.34
N ALA A 189 -7.46 13.37 -7.26
CA ALA A 189 -8.50 12.83 -8.12
C ALA A 189 -8.22 13.10 -9.60
N GLU A 190 -7.89 14.35 -9.92
CA GLU A 190 -7.55 14.72 -11.29
C GLU A 190 -6.34 13.96 -11.80
N PHE A 191 -5.30 13.83 -10.98
CA PHE A 191 -4.09 13.08 -11.35
C PHE A 191 -4.42 11.60 -11.63
N LEU A 192 -5.09 10.92 -10.71
CA LEU A 192 -5.42 9.50 -10.85
C LEU A 192 -6.29 9.23 -12.09
N THR A 193 -7.27 10.08 -12.38
CA THR A 193 -8.13 9.90 -13.55
C THR A 193 -7.43 10.08 -14.90
N ARG A 194 -6.25 10.72 -14.92
CA ARG A 194 -5.39 10.82 -16.12
C ARG A 194 -4.54 9.56 -16.35
N LEU A 195 -4.33 8.74 -15.33
CA LEU A 195 -3.57 7.50 -15.45
C LEU A 195 -4.44 6.39 -16.09
N PRO A 196 -4.04 5.78 -17.22
CA PRO A 196 -4.89 4.84 -17.96
C PRO A 196 -5.41 3.67 -17.14
N ALA A 197 -4.58 3.10 -16.25
CA ALA A 197 -4.96 1.97 -15.40
C ALA A 197 -6.04 2.36 -14.38
N TYR A 198 -5.90 3.53 -13.74
CA TYR A 198 -6.87 4.06 -12.77
C TYR A 198 -8.16 4.50 -13.48
N ALA A 199 -8.06 5.19 -14.60
CA ALA A 199 -9.22 5.56 -15.40
C ALA A 199 -10.05 4.33 -15.82
N ALA A 200 -9.38 3.24 -16.24
CA ALA A 200 -10.02 1.98 -16.56
C ALA A 200 -10.64 1.30 -15.31
N HIS A 201 -9.98 1.42 -14.15
CA HIS A 201 -10.49 0.94 -12.87
C HIS A 201 -11.78 1.65 -12.47
N PHE A 202 -11.78 2.97 -12.44
CA PHE A 202 -12.96 3.78 -12.08
C PHE A 202 -14.14 3.55 -13.05
N ARG A 203 -13.88 3.47 -14.37
CA ARG A 203 -14.94 3.12 -15.34
C ARG A 203 -15.53 1.72 -15.09
N ARG A 204 -14.71 0.73 -14.75
CA ARG A 204 -15.15 -0.64 -14.50
C ARG A 204 -15.96 -0.76 -13.20
N THR A 205 -15.57 -0.04 -12.17
CA THR A 205 -16.21 -0.13 -10.85
C THR A 205 -17.40 0.82 -10.69
N GLY A 206 -17.48 1.87 -11.50
CA GLY A 206 -18.46 2.94 -11.36
C GLY A 206 -18.22 3.85 -10.15
N VAL A 207 -17.10 3.69 -9.46
CA VAL A 207 -16.72 4.48 -8.27
C VAL A 207 -15.98 5.73 -8.71
N LYS A 208 -16.21 6.83 -8.02
CA LYS A 208 -15.44 8.07 -8.18
C LYS A 208 -14.26 8.06 -7.19
N PRO A 209 -13.12 8.71 -7.54
CA PRO A 209 -11.95 8.78 -6.64
C PRO A 209 -12.30 9.22 -5.22
N GLU A 210 -13.13 10.24 -5.06
CA GLU A 210 -13.50 10.86 -3.78
C GLU A 210 -14.23 9.89 -2.83
N GLN A 211 -14.82 8.83 -3.37
CA GLN A 211 -15.49 7.79 -2.59
C GLN A 211 -14.52 6.75 -1.99
N THR A 212 -13.25 6.81 -2.35
CA THR A 212 -12.23 5.82 -1.97
C THR A 212 -11.25 6.34 -0.92
N TRP A 213 -11.52 7.51 -0.33
CA TRP A 213 -10.65 8.21 0.59
C TRP A 213 -11.29 8.41 1.96
N LEU A 214 -10.45 8.70 2.95
CA LEU A 214 -10.86 9.25 4.24
C LEU A 214 -10.68 10.76 4.18
N ALA A 215 -11.75 11.47 3.85
CA ALA A 215 -11.78 12.92 3.76
C ALA A 215 -12.54 13.47 4.97
N ALA A 216 -11.81 14.01 5.96
CA ALA A 216 -12.34 14.48 7.23
C ALA A 216 -12.18 16.01 7.37
N ALA A 217 -13.20 16.71 7.86
CA ALA A 217 -13.07 18.12 8.20
C ALA A 217 -12.17 18.34 9.43
N ASP A 218 -12.20 17.40 10.38
CA ASP A 218 -11.33 17.34 11.54
C ASP A 218 -11.10 15.89 11.99
N LEU A 219 -10.20 15.70 12.96
CA LEU A 219 -9.84 14.37 13.46
C LEU A 219 -11.00 13.63 14.14
N GLY A 220 -12.01 14.34 14.62
CA GLY A 220 -13.18 13.75 15.29
C GLY A 220 -14.08 12.95 14.34
N GLU A 221 -13.98 13.16 13.02
CA GLU A 221 -14.73 12.42 12.01
C GLU A 221 -14.09 11.06 11.66
N LEU A 222 -12.80 10.85 11.97
CA LEU A 222 -12.06 9.62 11.61
C LEU A 222 -12.72 8.33 12.08
N PRO A 223 -13.26 8.21 13.32
CA PRO A 223 -13.93 6.98 13.76
C PRO A 223 -15.07 6.57 12.84
N GLY A 224 -15.91 7.51 12.43
CA GLY A 224 -17.02 7.24 11.51
C GLY A 224 -16.58 6.85 10.10
N LEU A 225 -15.46 7.40 9.62
CA LEU A 225 -14.89 7.09 8.31
C LEU A 225 -14.14 5.76 8.31
N LEU A 226 -13.55 5.36 9.43
CA LEU A 226 -12.82 4.09 9.57
C LEU A 226 -13.75 2.91 9.87
N GLU A 227 -14.88 3.11 10.53
CA GLU A 227 -15.82 2.04 10.89
C GLU A 227 -16.22 1.13 9.70
N PRO A 228 -16.54 1.63 8.49
CA PRO A 228 -16.87 0.77 7.34
C PRO A 228 -15.75 -0.15 6.88
N TRP A 229 -14.49 0.13 7.27
CA TRP A 229 -13.32 -0.67 6.90
C TRP A 229 -13.08 -1.87 7.81
N ARG A 230 -13.74 -1.92 9.00
CA ARG A 230 -13.61 -3.04 9.91
C ARG A 230 -14.06 -4.34 9.25
N ASP A 231 -13.29 -5.39 9.44
CA ASP A 231 -13.53 -6.74 8.92
C ASP A 231 -13.69 -6.83 7.38
N THR A 232 -13.07 -5.88 6.65
CA THR A 232 -13.06 -5.89 5.17
C THR A 232 -11.87 -6.64 4.60
N VAL A 233 -10.67 -6.27 5.05
CA VAL A 233 -9.37 -6.78 4.60
C VAL A 233 -8.49 -7.06 5.82
N ASP A 234 -7.28 -7.56 5.61
CA ASP A 234 -6.37 -7.83 6.71
C ASP A 234 -5.73 -6.54 7.25
N GLU A 235 -5.37 -5.60 6.36
CA GLU A 235 -4.85 -4.28 6.77
C GLU A 235 -5.38 -3.15 5.89
N VAL A 236 -5.75 -2.04 6.54
CA VAL A 236 -6.00 -0.73 5.90
C VAL A 236 -4.75 0.11 6.06
N VAL A 237 -4.10 0.39 4.95
CA VAL A 237 -2.89 1.21 4.87
C VAL A 237 -3.31 2.67 4.68
N LEU A 238 -3.17 3.48 5.71
CA LEU A 238 -3.47 4.90 5.66
C LEU A 238 -2.35 5.64 4.94
N VAL A 239 -2.70 6.34 3.87
CA VAL A 239 -1.78 7.11 3.04
C VAL A 239 -2.07 8.60 3.25
N PRO A 240 -1.31 9.33 4.08
CA PRO A 240 -1.53 10.76 4.23
C PRO A 240 -1.35 11.47 2.88
N VAL A 241 -2.30 12.34 2.54
CA VAL A 241 -2.25 13.07 1.26
C VAL A 241 -1.07 14.03 1.22
N SER A 242 -0.77 14.68 2.33
CA SER A 242 0.39 15.57 2.47
C SER A 242 1.55 14.87 3.17
N ALA A 243 2.71 14.82 2.48
CA ALA A 243 3.96 14.30 3.06
C ALA A 243 4.82 15.42 3.70
N ALA A 244 4.54 16.68 3.36
CA ALA A 244 5.44 17.79 3.67
C ALA A 244 5.37 18.26 5.12
N ALA A 245 4.29 17.96 5.84
CA ALA A 245 4.07 18.46 7.21
C ALA A 245 4.05 17.31 8.22
N PRO A 246 5.10 17.17 9.06
CA PRO A 246 5.16 16.07 10.04
C PRO A 246 4.05 16.14 11.11
N GLY A 247 3.56 17.32 11.45
CA GLY A 247 2.47 17.51 12.44
C GLY A 247 1.20 16.76 12.05
N PRO A 248 0.58 17.08 10.91
CA PRO A 248 -0.63 16.41 10.45
C PRO A 248 -0.51 14.89 10.30
N ALA A 249 0.67 14.39 9.89
CA ALA A 249 0.90 12.95 9.80
C ALA A 249 0.93 12.29 11.19
N ARG A 250 1.56 12.92 12.19
CA ARG A 250 1.54 12.45 13.59
C ARG A 250 0.14 12.44 14.16
N ASP A 251 -0.61 13.53 13.95
CA ASP A 251 -1.98 13.63 14.44
C ASP A 251 -2.89 12.54 13.82
N LEU A 252 -2.69 12.27 12.54
CA LEU A 252 -3.41 11.17 11.86
C LEU A 252 -3.05 9.80 12.45
N VAL A 253 -1.75 9.53 12.71
CA VAL A 253 -1.30 8.28 13.35
C VAL A 253 -2.01 8.07 14.67
N ASP A 254 -2.02 9.06 15.55
CA ASP A 254 -2.59 8.94 16.89
C ASP A 254 -4.11 8.82 16.85
N ALA A 255 -4.78 9.67 16.08
CA ALA A 255 -6.22 9.70 16.02
C ALA A 255 -6.80 8.43 15.35
N ALA A 256 -6.15 7.92 14.31
CA ALA A 256 -6.64 6.74 13.61
C ALA A 256 -6.51 5.48 14.46
N ILE A 257 -5.38 5.27 15.16
CA ILE A 257 -5.20 4.10 16.01
C ILE A 257 -6.14 4.12 17.24
N ALA A 258 -6.44 5.30 17.76
CA ALA A 258 -7.39 5.48 18.85
C ALA A 258 -8.85 5.22 18.41
N ALA A 259 -9.11 5.38 17.11
CA ALA A 259 -10.44 5.23 16.51
C ALA A 259 -10.74 3.79 16.05
N PHE A 260 -9.72 2.95 15.86
CA PHE A 260 -9.82 1.65 15.19
C PHE A 260 -9.55 0.49 16.14
#